data_dd38fa57ead8e1f6550caaa5a1024c43
#
_entry.id   dd38fa57ead8e1f6550caaa5a1024c43
#
_cell.length_a   1.000
_cell.length_b   1.000
_cell.length_c   1.000
_cell.angle_alpha   90.00
_cell.angle_beta   90.00
_cell.angle_gamma   90.00
#
_symmetry.space_group_name_H-M   'P 1'
#
loop_
_entity.id
_entity.type
_entity.pdbx_description
1 polymer ?
#
loop_
_entity_poly.entity_id
_entity_poly.type
_entity_poly.pdbx_seq_one_letter_code
_entity_poly.pdbx_strand_id
1 'polypeptide(L)'
;TMEDFDRMLQGMHDRGIRLVMDLVVNHTSDEHPWFIESRSSKDSPYRDYYFWREGKDGKEPNNWVSCFSGSAWKYDETTDMYYLHLFSSKQPDLNWDNPAVRKDVFSMMNWWCEKGIDGFRMDVISMISKKPGLPDGKLQPGAVYADPGCVNGPHVHEYLQEMNREVLSHYDLMTVGECAGVTIEEAKKYAGADGKELSMVFQFEHIDLNDG
;
A
#
# COMPACT_ATOMS: atom_id res chain seq x y z
N THR A 1 14.45 17.78 12.22
CA THR A 1 14.99 18.14 10.91
C THR A 1 15.69 16.95 10.27
N MET A 2 16.05 17.04 8.98
CA MET A 2 16.82 16.00 8.30
C MET A 2 18.24 15.85 8.89
N GLU A 3 18.84 16.95 9.35
CA GLU A 3 20.12 16.89 10.05
C GLU A 3 20.03 16.11 11.40
N ASP A 4 18.90 16.20 12.10
CA ASP A 4 18.66 15.41 13.32
C ASP A 4 18.54 13.92 12.98
N PHE A 5 17.85 13.60 11.87
CA PHE A 5 17.76 12.22 11.37
C PHE A 5 19.15 11.67 11.00
N ASP A 6 19.92 12.42 10.23
CA ASP A 6 21.27 12.00 9.80
C ASP A 6 22.19 11.75 11.02
N ARG A 7 22.15 12.63 12.06
CA ARG A 7 22.89 12.42 13.31
C ARG A 7 22.41 11.19 14.07
N MET A 8 21.10 10.98 14.14
CA MET A 8 20.52 9.80 14.78
C MET A 8 20.97 8.52 14.08
N LEU A 9 20.83 8.46 12.76
CA LEU A 9 21.22 7.29 11.95
C LEU A 9 22.71 6.97 12.12
N GLN A 10 23.57 7.99 12.01
CA GLN A 10 25.01 7.81 12.25
C GLN A 10 25.28 7.28 13.66
N GLY A 11 24.63 7.86 14.68
CA GLY A 11 24.79 7.40 16.06
C GLY A 11 24.28 5.97 16.31
N MET A 12 23.28 5.51 15.56
CA MET A 12 22.83 4.12 15.55
C MET A 12 23.89 3.20 14.93
N HIS A 13 24.39 3.53 13.76
CA HIS A 13 25.40 2.77 13.04
C HIS A 13 26.72 2.66 13.84
N ASP A 14 27.18 3.74 14.49
CA ASP A 14 28.35 3.73 15.36
C ASP A 14 28.23 2.74 16.54
N ARG A 15 27.02 2.33 16.86
CA ARG A 15 26.69 1.34 17.93
C ARG A 15 26.28 -0.02 17.39
N GLY A 16 26.39 -0.25 16.08
CA GLY A 16 25.97 -1.48 15.43
C GLY A 16 24.46 -1.68 15.37
N ILE A 17 23.66 -0.60 15.53
CA ILE A 17 22.20 -0.64 15.45
C ILE A 17 21.79 -0.31 14.01
N ARG A 18 20.93 -1.15 13.45
CA ARG A 18 20.36 -0.99 12.11
C ARG A 18 18.98 -0.33 12.18
N LEU A 19 18.69 0.55 11.22
CA LEU A 19 17.41 1.23 11.11
C LEU A 19 16.55 0.61 10.00
N VAL A 20 15.43 0.02 10.40
CA VAL A 20 14.37 -0.41 9.48
C VAL A 20 13.23 0.59 9.58
N MET A 21 12.87 1.22 8.47
CA MET A 21 11.81 2.24 8.41
C MET A 21 10.49 1.64 7.94
N ASP A 22 9.39 2.20 8.43
CA ASP A 22 8.06 1.88 7.94
C ASP A 22 7.84 2.49 6.55
N LEU A 23 7.45 1.64 5.60
CA LEU A 23 7.14 2.02 4.22
C LEU A 23 5.64 1.87 3.99
N VAL A 24 4.93 2.99 4.04
CA VAL A 24 3.48 3.05 3.82
C VAL A 24 3.23 3.51 2.40
N VAL A 25 2.93 2.58 1.50
CA VAL A 25 2.78 2.85 0.05
C VAL A 25 1.48 2.29 -0.55
N ASN A 26 0.63 1.66 0.26
CA ASN A 26 -0.72 1.34 -0.18
C ASN A 26 -1.60 2.60 -0.29
N HIS A 27 -1.38 3.59 0.57
CA HIS A 27 -2.14 4.82 0.66
C HIS A 27 -1.24 5.99 1.09
N THR A 28 -1.75 7.21 1.01
CA THR A 28 -1.12 8.40 1.58
C THR A 28 -2.05 9.05 2.60
N SER A 29 -1.58 10.10 3.29
CA SER A 29 -2.48 11.03 3.95
C SER A 29 -3.36 11.76 2.92
N ASP A 30 -4.58 12.13 3.31
CA ASP A 30 -5.44 13.05 2.53
C ASP A 30 -4.88 14.49 2.48
N GLU A 31 -3.87 14.78 3.29
CA GLU A 31 -3.10 16.03 3.28
C GLU A 31 -1.83 15.94 2.40
N HIS A 32 -1.54 14.78 1.80
CA HIS A 32 -0.40 14.63 0.90
C HIS A 32 -0.57 15.48 -0.35
N PRO A 33 0.48 16.18 -0.82
CA PRO A 33 0.40 17.02 -2.02
C PRO A 33 -0.20 16.32 -3.24
N TRP A 34 0.14 15.05 -3.47
CA TRP A 34 -0.45 14.27 -4.58
C TRP A 34 -1.98 14.16 -4.47
N PHE A 35 -2.50 13.94 -3.26
CA PHE A 35 -3.95 13.82 -3.08
C PHE A 35 -4.64 15.17 -3.20
N ILE A 36 -4.07 16.22 -2.64
CA ILE A 36 -4.59 17.60 -2.76
C ILE A 36 -4.70 17.98 -4.25
N GLU A 37 -3.66 17.74 -5.04
CA GLU A 37 -3.68 17.97 -6.47
C GLU A 37 -4.66 17.03 -7.21
N SER A 38 -4.68 15.76 -6.88
CA SER A 38 -5.58 14.76 -7.47
C SER A 38 -7.05 15.14 -7.31
N ARG A 39 -7.45 15.66 -6.14
CA ARG A 39 -8.84 16.04 -5.87
C ARG A 39 -9.22 17.44 -6.39
N SER A 40 -8.25 18.24 -6.79
CA SER A 40 -8.49 19.64 -7.23
C SER A 40 -9.29 19.72 -8.54
N SER A 41 -9.09 18.76 -9.44
CA SER A 41 -9.74 18.72 -10.77
C SER A 41 -9.73 17.30 -11.33
N LYS A 42 -10.73 16.97 -12.16
CA LYS A 42 -10.75 15.74 -12.97
C LYS A 42 -9.60 15.66 -13.98
N ASP A 43 -9.06 16.81 -14.39
CA ASP A 43 -7.97 16.94 -15.36
C ASP A 43 -6.59 17.10 -14.68
N SER A 44 -6.51 16.94 -13.34
CA SER A 44 -5.24 17.02 -12.64
C SER A 44 -4.27 15.95 -13.13
N PRO A 45 -2.97 16.27 -13.33
CA PRO A 45 -1.95 15.27 -13.69
C PRO A 45 -1.77 14.19 -12.62
N TYR A 46 -2.20 14.46 -11.38
CA TYR A 46 -2.21 13.49 -10.28
C TYR A 46 -3.53 12.75 -10.14
N ARG A 47 -4.53 12.99 -11.04
CA ARG A 47 -5.85 12.38 -10.90
C ARG A 47 -5.77 10.86 -10.75
N ASP A 48 -5.05 10.20 -11.61
CA ASP A 48 -4.91 8.75 -11.65
C ASP A 48 -3.86 8.18 -10.67
N TYR A 49 -3.31 9.02 -9.76
CA TYR A 49 -2.50 8.54 -8.63
C TYR A 49 -3.35 7.83 -7.59
N TYR A 50 -4.67 8.10 -7.58
CA TYR A 50 -5.65 7.49 -6.69
C TYR A 50 -6.81 6.90 -7.50
N PHE A 51 -7.58 6.03 -6.85
CA PHE A 51 -8.76 5.45 -7.48
C PHE A 51 -9.96 6.39 -7.31
N TRP A 52 -10.42 6.96 -8.41
CA TRP A 52 -11.61 7.78 -8.47
C TRP A 52 -12.68 7.11 -9.33
N ARG A 53 -13.94 7.13 -8.86
CA ARG A 53 -15.08 6.59 -9.61
C ARG A 53 -16.29 7.48 -9.43
N GLU A 54 -17.13 7.52 -10.46
CA GLU A 54 -18.47 8.08 -10.35
C GLU A 54 -19.32 7.19 -9.44
N GLY A 55 -20.28 7.79 -8.76
CA GLY A 55 -21.28 7.02 -8.00
C GLY A 55 -22.22 6.26 -8.95
N LYS A 56 -22.84 5.22 -8.41
CA LYS A 56 -23.82 4.42 -9.13
C LYS A 56 -25.19 4.56 -8.48
N ASP A 57 -26.17 5.09 -9.21
CA ASP A 57 -27.55 5.32 -8.74
C ASP A 57 -27.61 6.14 -7.44
N GLY A 58 -26.75 7.17 -7.32
CA GLY A 58 -26.67 8.04 -6.15
C GLY A 58 -26.00 7.41 -4.92
N LYS A 59 -25.30 6.29 -5.11
CA LYS A 59 -24.56 5.54 -4.07
C LYS A 59 -23.10 5.39 -4.45
N GLU A 60 -22.35 4.72 -3.57
CA GLU A 60 -20.96 4.38 -3.80
C GLU A 60 -20.76 3.54 -5.09
N PRO A 61 -19.56 3.60 -5.70
CA PRO A 61 -19.25 2.89 -6.95
C PRO A 61 -19.41 1.38 -6.88
N ASN A 62 -19.14 0.79 -5.72
CA ASN A 62 -19.30 -0.63 -5.42
C ASN A 62 -19.57 -0.83 -3.91
N ASN A 63 -19.74 -2.08 -3.52
CA ASN A 63 -20.13 -2.47 -2.17
C ASN A 63 -18.96 -2.80 -1.23
N TRP A 64 -17.77 -2.28 -1.45
CA TRP A 64 -16.59 -2.63 -0.64
C TRP A 64 -16.64 -2.04 0.77
N VAL A 65 -16.23 -2.86 1.76
CA VAL A 65 -16.08 -2.44 3.15
C VAL A 65 -14.66 -1.90 3.39
N SER A 66 -14.57 -0.86 4.21
CA SER A 66 -13.29 -0.40 4.79
C SER A 66 -12.87 -1.33 5.94
N CYS A 67 -11.56 -1.51 6.14
CA CYS A 67 -11.00 -2.23 7.29
C CYS A 67 -11.44 -1.64 8.64
N PHE A 68 -11.82 -0.35 8.66
CA PHE A 68 -12.34 0.34 9.86
C PHE A 68 -13.86 0.44 9.87
N SER A 69 -14.55 -0.43 9.14
CA SER A 69 -16.00 -0.47 8.94
C SER A 69 -16.58 0.64 8.06
N GLY A 70 -17.78 0.42 7.54
CA GLY A 70 -18.44 1.32 6.60
C GLY A 70 -17.94 1.16 5.17
N SER A 71 -18.35 2.07 4.28
CA SER A 71 -17.93 2.06 2.88
C SER A 71 -16.43 2.30 2.73
N ALA A 72 -15.79 1.61 1.78
CA ALA A 72 -14.43 1.90 1.34
C ALA A 72 -14.36 3.11 0.37
N TRP A 73 -15.45 3.80 0.15
CA TRP A 73 -15.55 4.93 -0.76
C TRP A 73 -15.99 6.19 -0.03
N LYS A 74 -15.30 7.28 -0.27
CA LYS A 74 -15.66 8.60 0.25
C LYS A 74 -15.99 9.54 -0.91
N TYR A 75 -17.18 10.16 -0.84
CA TYR A 75 -17.59 11.19 -1.78
C TYR A 75 -16.77 12.47 -1.59
N ASP A 76 -16.36 13.06 -2.70
CA ASP A 76 -15.67 14.34 -2.78
C ASP A 76 -16.50 15.33 -3.60
N GLU A 77 -16.95 16.40 -2.96
CA GLU A 77 -17.79 17.44 -3.56
C GLU A 77 -17.07 18.26 -4.64
N THR A 78 -15.73 18.33 -4.57
CA THR A 78 -14.93 19.19 -5.48
C THR A 78 -15.05 18.70 -6.92
N THR A 79 -15.05 17.39 -7.12
CA THR A 79 -15.09 16.80 -8.46
C THR A 79 -16.32 15.92 -8.69
N ASP A 80 -17.25 15.86 -7.73
CA ASP A 80 -18.47 15.04 -7.82
C ASP A 80 -18.15 13.57 -8.12
N MET A 81 -17.17 13.01 -7.38
CA MET A 81 -16.74 11.63 -7.52
C MET A 81 -16.39 11.03 -6.14
N TYR A 82 -16.21 9.72 -6.11
CA TYR A 82 -15.76 8.99 -4.94
C TYR A 82 -14.30 8.58 -5.09
N TYR A 83 -13.53 8.64 -4.00
CA TYR A 83 -12.20 8.04 -3.92
C TYR A 83 -12.19 6.80 -3.02
N LEU A 84 -11.32 5.85 -3.35
CA LEU A 84 -11.13 4.62 -2.59
C LEU A 84 -10.26 4.86 -1.36
N HIS A 85 -10.67 4.28 -0.23
CA HIS A 85 -9.87 4.18 1.00
C HIS A 85 -10.15 2.85 1.68
N LEU A 86 -9.24 1.90 1.62
CA LEU A 86 -9.41 0.61 2.30
C LEU A 86 -9.31 0.73 3.82
N PHE A 87 -8.72 1.83 4.31
CA PHE A 87 -8.59 2.14 5.75
C PHE A 87 -9.41 3.38 6.10
N SER A 88 -8.84 4.35 6.79
CA SER A 88 -9.54 5.61 7.08
C SER A 88 -9.80 6.42 5.81
N SER A 89 -10.90 7.19 5.79
CA SER A 89 -11.14 8.19 4.74
C SER A 89 -10.03 9.26 4.63
N LYS A 90 -9.16 9.35 5.64
CA LYS A 90 -7.95 10.16 5.61
C LYS A 90 -6.73 9.43 5.01
N GLN A 91 -6.93 8.23 4.48
CA GLN A 91 -5.89 7.38 3.90
C GLN A 91 -6.31 6.90 2.50
N PRO A 92 -6.38 7.82 1.51
CA PRO A 92 -6.76 7.46 0.14
C PRO A 92 -5.75 6.48 -0.48
N ASP A 93 -6.27 5.43 -1.12
CA ASP A 93 -5.48 4.36 -1.71
C ASP A 93 -4.79 4.80 -3.00
N LEU A 94 -3.49 4.54 -3.09
CA LEU A 94 -2.70 4.77 -4.29
C LEU A 94 -3.02 3.78 -5.39
N ASN A 95 -3.06 4.26 -6.61
CA ASN A 95 -3.30 3.47 -7.82
C ASN A 95 -1.98 2.90 -8.36
N TRP A 96 -1.60 1.72 -7.91
CA TRP A 96 -0.38 1.03 -8.35
C TRP A 96 -0.43 0.55 -9.81
N ASP A 97 -1.61 0.50 -10.45
CA ASP A 97 -1.70 0.24 -11.89
C ASP A 97 -1.07 1.39 -12.71
N ASN A 98 -1.01 2.60 -12.11
CA ASN A 98 -0.35 3.75 -12.72
C ASN A 98 1.18 3.67 -12.58
N PRO A 99 1.93 3.57 -13.68
CA PRO A 99 3.39 3.49 -13.62
C PRO A 99 4.06 4.76 -13.07
N ALA A 100 3.40 5.92 -13.13
CA ALA A 100 3.92 7.15 -12.53
C ALA A 100 3.94 7.05 -10.99
N VAL A 101 2.91 6.44 -10.38
CA VAL A 101 2.88 6.17 -8.93
C VAL A 101 4.05 5.27 -8.54
N ARG A 102 4.27 4.15 -9.26
CA ARG A 102 5.38 3.24 -8.97
C ARG A 102 6.73 3.93 -9.08
N LYS A 103 6.93 4.70 -10.15
CA LYS A 103 8.17 5.48 -10.35
C LYS A 103 8.45 6.43 -9.20
N ASP A 104 7.44 7.18 -8.75
CA ASP A 104 7.62 8.17 -7.69
C ASP A 104 7.84 7.50 -6.33
N VAL A 105 7.15 6.37 -6.06
CA VAL A 105 7.40 5.53 -4.88
C VAL A 105 8.84 5.00 -4.89
N PHE A 106 9.32 4.45 -6.02
CA PHE A 106 10.69 3.93 -6.12
C PHE A 106 11.74 5.05 -6.00
N SER A 107 11.45 6.24 -6.51
CA SER A 107 12.32 7.40 -6.33
C SER A 107 12.44 7.79 -4.84
N MET A 108 11.35 7.80 -4.12
CA MET A 108 11.33 8.06 -2.68
C MET A 108 12.09 6.97 -1.91
N MET A 109 11.90 5.70 -2.25
CA MET A 109 12.61 4.58 -1.62
C MET A 109 14.12 4.67 -1.86
N ASN A 110 14.56 4.93 -3.09
CA ASN A 110 15.97 5.12 -3.42
C ASN A 110 16.58 6.27 -2.61
N TRP A 111 15.87 7.38 -2.47
CA TRP A 111 16.32 8.52 -1.66
C TRP A 111 16.58 8.13 -0.19
N TRP A 112 15.70 7.31 0.41
CA TRP A 112 15.91 6.81 1.77
C TRP A 112 17.08 5.81 1.85
N CYS A 113 17.22 4.95 0.85
CA CYS A 113 18.36 4.02 0.77
C CYS A 113 19.70 4.77 0.65
N GLU A 114 19.75 5.83 -0.17
CA GLU A 114 20.92 6.70 -0.30
C GLU A 114 21.24 7.47 0.99
N LYS A 115 20.25 7.73 1.85
CA LYS A 115 20.45 8.23 3.20
C LYS A 115 21.11 7.21 4.13
N GLY A 116 21.10 5.93 3.78
CA GLY A 116 21.78 4.87 4.51
C GLY A 116 20.90 4.10 5.49
N ILE A 117 19.58 4.09 5.31
CA ILE A 117 18.72 3.18 6.10
C ILE A 117 19.05 1.72 5.78
N ASP A 118 18.73 0.81 6.70
CA ASP A 118 19.11 -0.60 6.59
C ASP A 118 17.96 -1.52 6.16
N GLY A 119 16.76 -0.98 5.96
CA GLY A 119 15.64 -1.78 5.52
C GLY A 119 14.29 -1.10 5.59
N PHE A 120 13.27 -1.83 5.14
CA PHE A 120 11.88 -1.40 5.17
C PHE A 120 10.97 -2.46 5.82
N ARG A 121 10.10 -2.02 6.72
CA ARG A 121 8.88 -2.74 7.06
C ARG A 121 7.77 -2.17 6.17
N MET A 122 7.16 -3.02 5.35
CA MET A 122 6.22 -2.60 4.31
C MET A 122 4.78 -2.81 4.76
N ASP A 123 4.11 -1.70 5.06
CA ASP A 123 2.74 -1.65 5.55
C ASP A 123 1.77 -2.21 4.52
N VAL A 124 0.96 -3.18 4.94
CA VAL A 124 -0.09 -3.85 4.15
C VAL A 124 0.28 -4.10 2.67
N ILE A 125 1.51 -4.45 2.42
CA ILE A 125 2.08 -4.54 1.07
C ILE A 125 1.35 -5.54 0.16
N SER A 126 0.68 -6.53 0.73
CA SER A 126 -0.15 -7.49 -0.02
C SER A 126 -1.41 -6.87 -0.64
N MET A 127 -1.76 -5.62 -0.26
CA MET A 127 -2.98 -4.95 -0.68
C MET A 127 -2.79 -3.91 -1.78
N ILE A 128 -1.57 -3.66 -2.24
CA ILE A 128 -1.27 -2.61 -3.23
C ILE A 128 -1.91 -2.86 -4.61
N SER A 129 -2.17 -4.12 -4.98
CA SER A 129 -2.82 -4.48 -6.24
C SER A 129 -4.31 -4.69 -6.04
N LYS A 130 -5.13 -3.89 -6.72
CA LYS A 130 -6.60 -4.00 -6.69
C LYS A 130 -7.10 -4.87 -7.84
N LYS A 131 -8.32 -5.41 -7.70
CA LYS A 131 -8.97 -6.15 -8.80
C LYS A 131 -9.28 -5.20 -9.96
N PRO A 132 -8.93 -5.54 -11.21
CA PRO A 132 -9.27 -4.73 -12.36
C PRO A 132 -10.77 -4.42 -12.45
N GLY A 133 -11.08 -3.15 -12.72
CA GLY A 133 -12.47 -2.68 -12.82
C GLY A 133 -13.18 -2.49 -11.47
N LEU A 134 -12.57 -2.88 -10.36
CA LEU A 134 -13.11 -2.73 -8.99
C LEU A 134 -14.55 -3.30 -8.87
N PRO A 135 -14.77 -4.58 -9.16
CA PRO A 135 -16.11 -5.18 -9.19
C PRO A 135 -16.70 -5.28 -7.78
N ASP A 136 -18.02 -5.39 -7.69
CA ASP A 136 -18.69 -5.70 -6.43
C ASP A 136 -18.10 -6.98 -5.78
N GLY A 137 -17.93 -6.92 -4.47
CA GLY A 137 -17.58 -8.08 -3.65
C GLY A 137 -18.79 -8.95 -3.36
N LYS A 138 -18.55 -10.20 -2.94
CA LYS A 138 -19.62 -11.12 -2.55
C LYS A 138 -20.11 -10.82 -1.16
N LEU A 139 -21.36 -10.37 -1.03
CA LEU A 139 -21.99 -10.11 0.26
C LEU A 139 -22.16 -11.41 1.07
N GLN A 140 -21.79 -11.35 2.33
CA GLN A 140 -22.14 -12.37 3.32
C GLN A 140 -23.60 -12.15 3.81
N PRO A 141 -24.30 -13.20 4.29
CA PRO A 141 -25.63 -13.04 4.83
C PRO A 141 -25.67 -12.00 5.96
N GLY A 142 -26.55 -10.99 5.81
CA GLY A 142 -26.70 -9.89 6.76
C GLY A 142 -25.68 -8.76 6.68
N ALA A 143 -24.68 -8.84 5.81
CA ALA A 143 -23.70 -7.78 5.58
C ALA A 143 -24.26 -6.69 4.65
N VAL A 144 -23.93 -5.44 4.94
CA VAL A 144 -24.23 -4.28 4.07
C VAL A 144 -23.14 -4.07 3.02
N TYR A 145 -21.88 -4.33 3.40
CA TYR A 145 -20.70 -4.21 2.53
C TYR A 145 -19.99 -5.56 2.42
N ALA A 146 -19.22 -5.73 1.36
CA ALA A 146 -18.47 -6.93 1.06
C ALA A 146 -16.96 -6.71 1.21
N ASP A 147 -16.24 -7.77 1.56
CA ASP A 147 -14.77 -7.77 1.50
C ASP A 147 -14.32 -7.42 0.07
N PRO A 148 -13.46 -6.40 -0.10
CA PRO A 148 -12.89 -6.03 -1.39
C PRO A 148 -12.05 -7.15 -2.03
N GLY A 149 -11.50 -8.08 -1.23
CA GLY A 149 -10.62 -9.13 -1.69
C GLY A 149 -9.36 -8.56 -2.37
N CYS A 150 -8.78 -7.53 -1.77
CA CYS A 150 -7.58 -6.86 -2.28
C CYS A 150 -6.28 -7.50 -1.80
N VAL A 151 -6.34 -8.43 -0.85
CA VAL A 151 -5.16 -9.19 -0.40
C VAL A 151 -4.67 -10.10 -1.52
N ASN A 152 -3.37 -10.08 -1.79
CA ASN A 152 -2.74 -10.85 -2.86
C ASN A 152 -3.36 -10.58 -4.25
N GLY A 153 -3.60 -9.31 -4.56
CA GLY A 153 -4.20 -8.90 -5.82
C GLY A 153 -3.39 -9.33 -7.05
N PRO A 154 -3.99 -9.30 -8.25
CA PRO A 154 -3.47 -9.99 -9.43
C PRO A 154 -2.09 -9.56 -9.90
N HIS A 155 -1.66 -8.33 -9.61
CA HIS A 155 -0.38 -7.77 -10.05
C HIS A 155 0.61 -7.53 -8.90
N VAL A 156 0.31 -7.97 -7.66
CA VAL A 156 1.14 -7.67 -6.50
C VAL A 156 2.58 -8.14 -6.67
N HIS A 157 2.78 -9.36 -7.16
CA HIS A 157 4.12 -9.92 -7.38
C HIS A 157 4.87 -9.22 -8.53
N GLU A 158 4.16 -8.78 -9.57
CA GLU A 158 4.75 -7.99 -10.65
C GLU A 158 5.30 -6.66 -10.11
N TYR A 159 4.53 -5.98 -9.26
CA TYR A 159 4.94 -4.71 -8.63
C TYR A 159 6.09 -4.89 -7.65
N LEU A 160 6.09 -5.97 -6.86
CA LEU A 160 7.19 -6.26 -5.94
C LEU A 160 8.47 -6.65 -6.67
N GLN A 161 8.37 -7.41 -7.75
CA GLN A 161 9.53 -7.72 -8.60
C GLN A 161 10.07 -6.48 -9.32
N GLU A 162 9.20 -5.56 -9.75
CA GLU A 162 9.60 -4.25 -10.26
C GLU A 162 10.30 -3.44 -9.16
N MET A 163 9.74 -3.36 -7.96
CA MET A 163 10.35 -2.70 -6.79
C MET A 163 11.72 -3.29 -6.46
N ASN A 164 11.84 -4.62 -6.47
CA ASN A 164 13.11 -5.29 -6.23
C ASN A 164 14.15 -4.90 -7.28
N ARG A 165 13.80 -4.96 -8.56
CA ARG A 165 14.68 -4.62 -9.68
C ARG A 165 15.09 -3.15 -9.67
N GLU A 166 14.16 -2.23 -9.38
CA GLU A 166 14.40 -0.78 -9.45
C GLU A 166 15.01 -0.20 -8.15
N VAL A 167 14.89 -0.90 -7.02
CA VAL A 167 15.34 -0.42 -5.71
C VAL A 167 16.09 -1.49 -4.93
N LEU A 168 15.39 -2.54 -4.45
CA LEU A 168 15.88 -3.37 -3.36
C LEU A 168 17.18 -4.12 -3.72
N SER A 169 17.32 -4.57 -4.94
CA SER A 169 18.53 -5.30 -5.41
C SER A 169 19.78 -4.44 -5.49
N HIS A 170 19.66 -3.13 -5.39
CA HIS A 170 20.80 -2.21 -5.47
C HIS A 170 21.46 -1.93 -4.10
N TYR A 171 20.85 -2.37 -2.99
CA TYR A 171 21.28 -2.07 -1.64
C TYR A 171 21.27 -3.33 -0.75
N ASP A 172 22.08 -3.33 0.30
CA ASP A 172 22.05 -4.38 1.34
C ASP A 172 20.97 -4.05 2.36
N LEU A 173 19.74 -4.46 2.06
CA LEU A 173 18.54 -4.13 2.85
C LEU A 173 17.87 -5.39 3.43
N MET A 174 17.33 -5.23 4.64
CA MET A 174 16.34 -6.15 5.16
C MET A 174 14.93 -5.63 4.85
N THR A 175 14.08 -6.46 4.25
CA THR A 175 12.69 -6.09 3.97
C THR A 175 11.73 -7.09 4.61
N VAL A 176 10.70 -6.57 5.28
CA VAL A 176 9.64 -7.39 5.85
C VAL A 176 8.28 -6.84 5.41
N GLY A 177 7.50 -7.67 4.73
CA GLY A 177 6.15 -7.32 4.27
C GLY A 177 5.09 -7.67 5.29
N GLU A 178 4.19 -6.73 5.58
CA GLU A 178 2.96 -7.04 6.29
C GLU A 178 1.96 -7.64 5.29
N CYS A 179 1.73 -8.97 5.42
CA CYS A 179 0.92 -9.76 4.50
C CYS A 179 -0.13 -10.54 5.29
N ALA A 180 -1.15 -9.86 5.81
CA ALA A 180 -2.27 -10.50 6.48
C ALA A 180 -3.01 -11.47 5.54
N GLY A 181 -3.44 -12.62 6.05
CA GLY A 181 -4.16 -13.64 5.27
C GLY A 181 -3.31 -14.37 4.23
N VAL A 182 -1.99 -14.37 4.39
CA VAL A 182 -1.06 -15.05 3.46
C VAL A 182 -0.94 -16.52 3.83
N THR A 183 -1.22 -17.41 2.89
CA THR A 183 -0.93 -18.85 3.04
C THR A 183 0.57 -19.12 2.93
N ILE A 184 1.00 -20.34 3.34
CA ILE A 184 2.40 -20.76 3.16
C ILE A 184 2.83 -20.69 1.69
N GLU A 185 1.94 -21.05 0.76
CA GLU A 185 2.25 -20.99 -0.68
C GLU A 185 2.38 -19.56 -1.19
N GLU A 186 1.57 -18.64 -0.70
CA GLU A 186 1.70 -17.21 -1.02
C GLU A 186 2.96 -16.61 -0.37
N ALA A 187 3.25 -16.94 0.91
CA ALA A 187 4.45 -16.48 1.60
C ALA A 187 5.75 -16.83 0.85
N LYS A 188 5.79 -18.02 0.23
CA LYS A 188 6.93 -18.45 -0.61
C LYS A 188 7.13 -17.60 -1.87
N LYS A 189 6.08 -16.96 -2.37
CA LYS A 189 6.20 -16.04 -3.51
C LYS A 189 6.80 -14.71 -3.07
N TYR A 190 6.31 -14.16 -1.93
CA TYR A 190 6.82 -12.90 -1.37
C TYR A 190 8.26 -13.00 -0.89
N ALA A 191 8.63 -14.11 -0.23
CA ALA A 191 9.92 -14.30 0.42
C ALA A 191 10.58 -15.63 -0.02
N GLY A 192 10.63 -15.83 -1.32
CA GLY A 192 11.27 -17.00 -1.92
C GLY A 192 12.79 -16.98 -1.83
N ALA A 193 13.41 -18.17 -1.86
CA ALA A 193 14.86 -18.32 -1.83
C ALA A 193 15.57 -17.70 -3.05
N ASP A 194 14.84 -17.34 -4.10
CA ASP A 194 15.35 -16.69 -5.29
C ASP A 194 15.58 -15.17 -5.11
N GLY A 195 15.13 -14.59 -3.97
CA GLY A 195 15.38 -13.19 -3.58
C GLY A 195 14.79 -12.14 -4.52
N LYS A 196 13.72 -12.48 -5.26
CA LYS A 196 13.16 -11.57 -6.28
C LYS A 196 12.18 -10.54 -5.74
N GLU A 197 11.72 -10.68 -4.50
CA GLU A 197 10.78 -9.77 -3.88
C GLU A 197 11.30 -9.31 -2.51
N LEU A 198 10.78 -9.86 -1.40
CA LEU A 198 11.09 -9.43 -0.04
C LEU A 198 12.01 -10.43 0.67
N SER A 199 12.64 -10.00 1.77
CA SER A 199 13.45 -10.89 2.62
C SER A 199 12.59 -11.80 3.49
N MET A 200 11.45 -11.29 3.99
CA MET A 200 10.51 -12.01 4.86
C MET A 200 9.12 -11.38 4.84
N VAL A 201 8.15 -12.08 5.44
CA VAL A 201 6.79 -11.58 5.65
C VAL A 201 6.36 -11.77 7.10
N PHE A 202 5.50 -10.89 7.61
CA PHE A 202 4.73 -11.15 8.81
C PHE A 202 3.54 -12.04 8.49
N GLN A 203 3.30 -13.03 9.34
CA GLN A 203 2.09 -13.85 9.35
C GLN A 203 1.25 -13.54 10.57
N PHE A 204 -0.04 -13.36 10.38
CA PHE A 204 -0.99 -12.99 11.43
C PHE A 204 -1.94 -14.14 11.81
N GLU A 205 -1.97 -15.24 11.07
CA GLU A 205 -2.89 -16.37 11.27
C GLU A 205 -2.79 -16.99 12.67
N HIS A 206 -1.63 -16.90 13.30
CA HIS A 206 -1.44 -17.38 14.68
C HIS A 206 -2.18 -16.52 15.73
N ILE A 207 -2.56 -15.27 15.39
CA ILE A 207 -3.34 -14.40 16.26
C ILE A 207 -4.79 -14.89 16.32
N ASP A 208 -5.28 -15.43 15.22
CA ASP A 208 -6.68 -15.87 15.06
C ASP A 208 -6.93 -17.30 15.58
N LEU A 209 -5.87 -18.02 15.99
CA LEU A 209 -5.96 -19.41 16.46
C LEU A 209 -6.72 -19.60 17.77
N ASN A 210 -7.03 -18.54 18.52
CA ASN A 210 -7.72 -18.61 19.81
C ASN A 210 -9.22 -18.28 19.73
N ASP A 211 -9.78 -18.04 18.56
CA ASP A 211 -11.21 -17.73 18.37
C ASP A 211 -12.04 -18.98 18.05
N GLY A 212 -11.64 -20.14 18.58
CA GLY A 212 -12.31 -21.44 18.47
C GLY A 212 -12.92 -21.94 19.77
#